data_d1782c8c9bb8e11b395eaf0fff21e4e3
#
_entry.id   d1782c8c9bb8e11b395eaf0fff21e4e3
#
_cell.length_a   1.000
_cell.length_b   1.000
_cell.length_c   1.000
_cell.angle_alpha   90.00
_cell.angle_beta   90.00
_cell.angle_gamma   90.00
#
_symmetry.space_group_name_H-M   'P 1'
#
loop_
_entity.id
_entity.type
_entity.pdbx_description
1 polymer ?
#
loop_
_entity_poly.entity_id
_entity_poly.type
_entity_poly.pdbx_seq_one_letter_code
_entity_poly.pdbx_strand_id
1 'polypeptide(L)'
;RATAQQPPMQDVVVQLFSHRTIIEPIQVPAVLEPLLVLVLAGAARVEERAPGGQWSAATVSAGDFFLTDTHEPYEMRWQTLXGEQFEVMHLYLGLPLIDQAARELLGPQSTAVALRDVSGAHDDTVRWLMEKLHHELVEQRQPSPLCVRGLAQALAVHLVRHYRDRQDAVRRSNALPAYKLRRVIEAMDAQLADDFSLAQLARTAELSEYHFSRMFKRATGLSPSQYFIGLRMARARRLLIETQRSVIDIGLEVGYSSPSHFSQVFRREVGVTPSAYRQA
;
A
#
# COMPACT_ATOMS: atom_id res chain seq x y z
N ARG A 1 -7.72 1.60 -13.12
CA ARG A 1 -8.80 0.62 -13.41
C ARG A 1 -8.61 -0.57 -12.49
N ALA A 2 -9.56 -0.78 -11.59
CA ALA A 2 -9.58 -1.95 -10.73
C ALA A 2 -9.83 -3.18 -11.61
N THR A 3 -8.87 -4.07 -11.66
CA THR A 3 -9.02 -5.33 -12.36
C THR A 3 -9.51 -6.41 -11.40
N ALA A 4 -10.52 -7.06 -11.85
CA ALA A 4 -11.15 -8.35 -11.48
C ALA A 4 -10.87 -8.91 -10.07
N GLN A 5 -11.96 -9.17 -9.38
CA GLN A 5 -12.03 -9.95 -8.15
C GLN A 5 -11.44 -11.36 -8.35
N GLN A 6 -10.22 -11.53 -7.91
CA GLN A 6 -9.70 -12.87 -7.66
C GLN A 6 -10.10 -13.28 -6.23
N PRO A 7 -10.44 -14.57 -6.02
CA PRO A 7 -10.67 -15.06 -4.67
C PRO A 7 -9.44 -14.80 -3.80
N PRO A 8 -9.63 -14.60 -2.50
CA PRO A 8 -8.51 -14.24 -1.64
C PRO A 8 -7.48 -15.36 -1.60
N MET A 9 -6.43 -15.22 -2.39
CA MET A 9 -5.24 -16.02 -2.17
C MET A 9 -4.55 -15.40 -0.96
N GLN A 10 -4.66 -16.08 0.17
CA GLN A 10 -4.10 -15.60 1.43
C GLN A 10 -2.56 -15.54 1.40
N ASP A 11 -1.96 -16.19 0.42
CA ASP A 11 -0.51 -16.30 0.33
C ASP A 11 0.16 -15.05 -0.27
N VAL A 12 -0.55 -14.32 -1.16
CA VAL A 12 0.02 -13.19 -1.88
C VAL A 12 -1.07 -12.15 -2.15
N VAL A 13 -0.76 -10.87 -1.88
CA VAL A 13 -1.59 -9.74 -2.31
C VAL A 13 -0.74 -8.86 -3.23
N VAL A 14 -1.22 -8.60 -4.44
CA VAL A 14 -0.49 -7.83 -5.46
C VAL A 14 -1.26 -6.58 -5.82
N GLN A 15 -0.54 -5.46 -5.92
CA GLN A 15 -1.06 -4.18 -6.42
C GLN A 15 -0.07 -3.62 -7.43
N LEU A 16 -0.59 -3.09 -8.53
CA LEU A 16 0.22 -2.46 -9.58
C LEU A 16 -0.02 -0.96 -9.57
N PHE A 17 1.04 -0.20 -9.67
CA PHE A 17 0.98 1.25 -9.71
C PHE A 17 1.79 1.77 -10.88
N SER A 18 1.22 2.73 -11.61
CA SER A 18 1.90 3.48 -12.65
C SER A 18 1.93 4.93 -12.18
N HIS A 19 3.11 5.49 -12.12
CA HIS A 19 3.31 6.77 -11.45
C HIS A 19 3.97 7.80 -12.34
N ARG A 20 3.53 9.05 -12.17
CA ARG A 20 4.29 10.23 -12.50
C ARG A 20 4.98 10.72 -11.23
N THR A 21 5.85 11.68 -11.35
CA THR A 21 6.54 12.29 -10.22
C THR A 21 5.54 12.67 -9.11
N ILE A 22 5.82 12.25 -7.88
CA ILE A 22 5.06 12.64 -6.70
C ILE A 22 5.99 13.36 -5.73
N ILE A 23 5.76 14.64 -5.58
CA ILE A 23 6.53 15.52 -4.68
C ILE A 23 5.91 15.52 -3.28
N GLU A 24 4.57 15.49 -3.18
CA GLU A 24 3.88 15.38 -1.89
C GLU A 24 4.05 13.95 -1.36
N PRO A 25 4.52 13.80 -0.11
CA PRO A 25 4.72 12.45 0.43
C PRO A 25 3.42 11.67 0.52
N ILE A 26 3.49 10.40 0.14
CA ILE A 26 2.42 9.44 0.42
C ILE A 26 2.81 8.60 1.63
N GLN A 27 1.82 8.09 2.33
CA GLN A 27 2.06 7.23 3.49
C GLN A 27 1.92 5.76 3.08
N VAL A 28 2.96 4.97 3.35
CA VAL A 28 2.96 3.52 3.13
C VAL A 28 2.52 2.87 4.43
N PRO A 29 1.44 2.08 4.41
CA PRO A 29 0.92 1.50 5.65
C PRO A 29 1.81 0.37 6.19
N ALA A 30 1.80 0.21 7.51
CA ALA A 30 2.43 -0.91 8.21
C ALA A 30 1.38 -2.01 8.39
N VAL A 31 1.49 -3.06 7.62
CA VAL A 31 0.59 -4.22 7.70
C VAL A 31 1.33 -5.43 8.24
N LEU A 32 0.60 -6.52 8.43
CA LEU A 32 1.12 -7.74 9.04
C LEU A 32 2.20 -8.38 8.17
N GLU A 33 2.02 -8.38 6.85
CA GLU A 33 2.87 -9.04 5.88
C GLU A 33 4.02 -8.13 5.43
N PRO A 34 5.21 -8.69 5.16
CA PRO A 34 6.26 -7.90 4.51
C PRO A 34 5.84 -7.48 3.11
N LEU A 35 6.26 -6.27 2.74
CA LEU A 35 6.00 -5.68 1.43
C LEU A 35 7.25 -5.70 0.60
N LEU A 36 7.16 -6.30 -0.60
CA LEU A 36 8.18 -6.15 -1.64
C LEU A 36 7.64 -5.20 -2.71
N VAL A 37 8.49 -4.29 -3.17
CA VAL A 37 8.18 -3.40 -4.30
C VAL A 37 9.23 -3.64 -5.36
N LEU A 38 8.81 -4.14 -6.53
CA LEU A 38 9.69 -4.31 -7.68
C LEU A 38 9.45 -3.18 -8.68
N VAL A 39 10.51 -2.54 -9.14
CA VAL A 39 10.42 -1.58 -10.24
C VAL A 39 10.28 -2.39 -11.54
N LEU A 40 9.13 -2.27 -12.21
CA LEU A 40 8.83 -2.98 -13.45
C LEU A 40 9.35 -2.21 -14.67
N ALA A 41 9.26 -0.88 -14.65
CA ALA A 41 9.67 -0.04 -15.78
C ALA A 41 10.06 1.36 -15.31
N GLY A 42 10.95 1.99 -16.05
CA GLY A 42 11.40 3.35 -15.80
C GLY A 42 12.46 3.43 -14.73
N ALA A 43 12.76 4.67 -14.33
CA ALA A 43 13.73 4.98 -13.27
C ALA A 43 13.24 6.17 -12.46
N ALA A 44 13.60 6.18 -11.17
CA ALA A 44 13.20 7.26 -10.27
C ALA A 44 14.20 7.44 -9.14
N ARG A 45 14.26 8.65 -8.61
CA ARG A 45 14.84 8.92 -7.32
C ARG A 45 13.72 8.79 -6.29
N VAL A 46 13.81 7.79 -5.44
CA VAL A 46 12.82 7.50 -4.39
C VAL A 46 13.39 7.95 -3.06
N GLU A 47 12.59 8.66 -2.29
CA GLU A 47 12.96 9.11 -0.94
C GLU A 47 11.96 8.54 0.06
N GLU A 48 12.49 8.04 1.17
CA GLU A 48 11.72 7.42 2.24
C GLU A 48 12.11 8.02 3.58
N ARG A 49 11.17 8.09 4.53
CA ARG A 49 11.46 8.45 5.93
C ARG A 49 10.45 7.87 6.90
N ALA A 50 10.88 7.61 8.13
CA ALA A 50 9.97 7.42 9.26
C ALA A 50 9.23 8.72 9.54
N PRO A 51 8.02 8.70 10.12
CA PRO A 51 7.28 9.93 10.41
C PRO A 51 8.13 10.91 11.23
N GLY A 52 8.31 12.11 10.71
CA GLY A 52 9.12 13.16 11.34
C GLY A 52 10.63 12.97 11.24
N GLY A 53 11.09 11.91 10.57
CA GLY A 53 12.51 11.61 10.40
C GLY A 53 13.14 12.31 9.20
N GLN A 54 14.41 12.01 8.96
CA GLN A 54 15.15 12.53 7.82
C GLN A 54 14.91 11.69 6.58
N TRP A 55 14.90 12.34 5.41
CA TRP A 55 14.74 11.67 4.13
C TRP A 55 16.01 10.90 3.77
N SER A 56 15.84 9.63 3.40
CA SER A 56 16.86 8.78 2.81
C SER A 56 16.50 8.53 1.36
N ALA A 57 17.45 8.65 0.45
CA ALA A 57 17.21 8.57 -0.99
C ALA A 57 17.93 7.40 -1.62
N ALA A 58 17.25 6.76 -2.59
CA ALA A 58 17.84 5.75 -3.47
C ALA A 58 17.44 6.06 -4.91
N THR A 59 18.37 5.92 -5.84
CA THR A 59 18.06 5.95 -7.27
C THR A 59 17.85 4.52 -7.74
N VAL A 60 16.71 4.26 -8.36
CA VAL A 60 16.30 2.92 -8.76
C VAL A 60 15.88 2.90 -10.23
N SER A 61 16.01 1.72 -10.82
CA SER A 61 15.61 1.44 -12.20
C SER A 61 14.94 0.07 -12.28
N ALA A 62 14.42 -0.26 -13.46
CA ALA A 62 13.74 -1.54 -13.68
C ALA A 62 14.61 -2.71 -13.19
N GLY A 63 14.02 -3.57 -12.39
CA GLY A 63 14.65 -4.73 -11.77
C GLY A 63 15.12 -4.51 -10.32
N ASP A 64 15.19 -3.25 -9.88
CA ASP A 64 15.53 -2.95 -8.48
C ASP A 64 14.29 -3.14 -7.58
N PHE A 65 14.53 -3.41 -6.29
CA PHE A 65 13.45 -3.69 -5.37
C PHE A 65 13.62 -3.03 -4.01
N PHE A 66 12.52 -2.93 -3.30
CA PHE A 66 12.45 -2.53 -1.89
C PHE A 66 11.82 -3.68 -1.11
N LEU A 67 12.26 -3.86 0.11
CA LEU A 67 11.67 -4.81 1.07
C LEU A 67 11.41 -4.06 2.36
N THR A 68 10.18 -4.13 2.85
CA THR A 68 9.76 -3.43 4.07
C THR A 68 9.02 -4.40 4.98
N ASP A 69 9.53 -4.57 6.19
CA ASP A 69 8.89 -5.38 7.25
C ASP A 69 8.73 -4.54 8.52
N THR A 70 8.49 -3.23 8.33
CA THR A 70 8.39 -2.27 9.42
C THR A 70 7.06 -2.39 10.18
N HIS A 71 7.12 -2.04 11.46
CA HIS A 71 5.96 -2.04 12.34
C HIS A 71 5.25 -0.69 12.41
N GLU A 72 5.77 0.32 11.71
CA GLU A 72 5.20 1.66 11.69
C GLU A 72 5.06 2.14 10.24
N PRO A 73 3.99 2.87 9.93
CA PRO A 73 3.87 3.45 8.60
C PRO A 73 5.02 4.43 8.35
N TYR A 74 5.40 4.57 7.09
CA TYR A 74 6.48 5.49 6.71
C TYR A 74 6.01 6.34 5.52
N GLU A 75 6.73 7.43 5.28
CA GLU A 75 6.44 8.34 4.17
C GLU A 75 7.40 8.09 3.03
N MET A 76 6.88 8.18 1.79
CA MET A 76 7.72 8.12 0.60
C MET A 76 7.25 9.13 -0.44
N ARG A 77 8.21 9.54 -1.28
CA ARG A 77 7.96 10.35 -2.46
C ARG A 77 8.99 9.97 -3.52
N TRP A 78 8.72 10.33 -4.77
CA TRP A 78 9.66 9.99 -5.83
C TRP A 78 9.60 11.01 -6.95
N GLN A 79 10.72 11.13 -7.66
CA GLN A 79 10.87 11.93 -8.86
C GLN A 79 11.31 11.01 -10.00
N THR A 80 10.51 10.90 -11.05
CA THR A 80 10.84 10.09 -12.22
C THR A 80 12.00 10.72 -12.97
N LEU A 81 12.87 9.87 -13.52
CA LEU A 81 14.01 10.31 -14.32
C LEU A 81 13.66 10.16 -15.79
N UNK A 82 14.01 11.15 -16.38
CA UNK A 82 13.76 11.07 -17.65
C UNK A 82 12.49 11.32 -18.19
N GLY A 83 11.61 11.59 -17.53
CA GLY A 83 10.29 11.80 -18.04
C GLY A 83 9.55 10.53 -18.42
N GLU A 84 10.13 9.40 -18.11
CA GLU A 84 9.54 8.10 -18.40
C GLU A 84 8.47 7.73 -17.39
N GLN A 85 7.59 6.82 -17.79
CA GLN A 85 6.58 6.24 -16.90
C GLN A 85 7.28 5.31 -15.92
N PHE A 86 6.99 5.48 -14.64
CA PHE A 86 7.58 4.69 -13.55
C PHE A 86 6.51 3.70 -13.08
N GLU A 87 6.77 2.41 -13.26
CA GLU A 87 5.82 1.35 -12.92
C GLU A 87 6.40 0.45 -11.84
N VAL A 88 5.61 0.19 -10.81
CA VAL A 88 6.00 -0.68 -9.70
C VAL A 88 4.93 -1.71 -9.40
N MET A 89 5.39 -2.88 -8.93
CA MET A 89 4.54 -3.95 -8.41
C MET A 89 4.75 -4.05 -6.90
N HIS A 90 3.69 -3.86 -6.14
CA HIS A 90 3.67 -4.12 -4.69
C HIS A 90 3.19 -5.55 -4.48
N LEU A 91 3.95 -6.32 -3.70
CA LEU A 91 3.61 -7.69 -3.36
C LEU A 91 3.73 -7.86 -1.85
N TYR A 92 2.61 -8.17 -1.20
CA TYR A 92 2.57 -8.54 0.21
C TYR A 92 2.63 -10.07 0.30
N LEU A 93 3.67 -10.58 0.97
CA LEU A 93 3.93 -12.02 1.04
C LEU A 93 3.35 -12.58 2.34
N GLY A 94 2.48 -13.59 2.22
CA GLY A 94 1.76 -14.17 3.36
C GLY A 94 2.68 -14.73 4.44
N LEU A 95 2.37 -14.45 5.70
CA LEU A 95 3.16 -14.90 6.83
C LEU A 95 3.28 -16.42 6.94
N PRO A 96 2.25 -17.23 6.60
CA PRO A 96 2.41 -18.68 6.63
C PRO A 96 3.57 -19.17 5.75
N LEU A 97 3.83 -18.51 4.62
CA LEU A 97 4.95 -18.88 3.73
C LEU A 97 6.29 -18.54 4.36
N ILE A 98 6.40 -17.37 5.00
CA ILE A 98 7.62 -16.95 5.72
C ILE A 98 7.89 -17.93 6.89
N ASP A 99 6.85 -18.25 7.66
CA ASP A 99 6.98 -19.17 8.79
C ASP A 99 7.35 -20.59 8.34
N GLN A 100 6.78 -21.04 7.23
CA GLN A 100 7.13 -22.35 6.65
C GLN A 100 8.61 -22.39 6.22
N ALA A 101 9.06 -21.34 5.52
CA ALA A 101 10.45 -21.22 5.11
C ALA A 101 11.38 -21.16 6.32
N ALA A 102 11.01 -20.42 7.37
CA ALA A 102 11.81 -20.32 8.59
C ALA A 102 11.95 -21.68 9.29
N ARG A 103 10.85 -22.43 9.41
CA ARG A 103 10.89 -23.76 10.02
C ARG A 103 11.79 -24.72 9.25
N GLU A 104 11.74 -24.67 7.92
CA GLU A 104 12.57 -25.53 7.08
C GLU A 104 14.05 -25.19 7.18
N LEU A 105 14.38 -23.89 7.17
CA LEU A 105 15.77 -23.44 7.08
C LEU A 105 16.45 -23.31 8.45
N LEU A 106 15.70 -23.00 9.51
CA LEU A 106 16.24 -22.63 10.80
C LEU A 106 15.81 -23.58 11.94
N GLY A 107 14.92 -24.51 11.64
CA GLY A 107 14.43 -25.51 12.60
C GLY A 107 12.94 -25.35 12.92
N PRO A 108 12.32 -26.45 13.39
CA PRO A 108 10.85 -26.52 13.52
C PRO A 108 10.25 -25.55 14.53
N GLN A 109 11.05 -25.01 15.45
CA GLN A 109 10.57 -24.03 16.43
C GLN A 109 10.69 -22.59 15.94
N SER A 110 11.27 -22.38 14.75
CA SER A 110 11.48 -21.03 14.22
C SER A 110 10.17 -20.46 13.68
N THR A 111 9.69 -19.42 14.35
CA THR A 111 8.48 -18.70 13.95
C THR A 111 8.71 -17.20 14.12
N ALA A 112 7.85 -16.40 13.49
CA ALA A 112 7.85 -14.95 13.61
C ALA A 112 9.19 -14.30 13.24
N VAL A 113 9.86 -14.85 12.23
CA VAL A 113 11.12 -14.31 11.72
C VAL A 113 10.86 -12.95 11.07
N ALA A 114 11.61 -11.93 11.48
CA ALA A 114 11.57 -10.60 10.89
C ALA A 114 12.55 -10.51 9.72
N LEU A 115 12.20 -9.74 8.72
CA LEU A 115 13.09 -9.44 7.60
C LEU A 115 13.65 -8.03 7.74
N ARG A 116 14.89 -7.82 7.29
CA ARG A 116 15.49 -6.49 7.31
C ARG A 116 15.00 -5.65 6.15
N ASP A 117 14.86 -4.38 6.36
CA ASP A 117 14.45 -3.43 5.32
C ASP A 117 15.55 -3.30 4.27
N VAL A 118 15.12 -3.16 3.01
CA VAL A 118 16.01 -2.95 1.85
C VAL A 118 15.44 -1.81 1.03
N SER A 119 16.26 -0.84 0.67
CA SER A 119 15.86 0.32 -0.12
C SER A 119 16.67 0.37 -1.42
N GLY A 120 16.01 -0.01 -2.51
CA GLY A 120 16.58 0.13 -3.85
C GLY A 120 17.79 -0.77 -4.12
N ALA A 121 17.69 -2.05 -3.78
CA ALA A 121 18.74 -3.02 -4.07
C ALA A 121 18.41 -3.82 -5.34
N HIS A 122 19.44 -4.46 -5.88
CA HIS A 122 19.29 -5.36 -7.01
C HIS A 122 19.54 -6.80 -6.56
N ASP A 123 18.64 -7.71 -6.95
CA ASP A 123 18.74 -9.15 -6.65
C ASP A 123 18.04 -9.91 -7.78
N ASP A 124 18.81 -10.60 -8.60
CA ASP A 124 18.29 -11.31 -9.77
C ASP A 124 17.25 -12.37 -9.41
N THR A 125 17.38 -13.02 -8.25
CA THR A 125 16.40 -14.03 -7.81
C THR A 125 15.08 -13.37 -7.42
N VAL A 126 15.13 -12.30 -6.64
CA VAL A 126 13.93 -11.53 -6.28
C VAL A 126 13.26 -11.02 -7.55
N ARG A 127 14.02 -10.40 -8.44
CA ARG A 127 13.50 -9.87 -9.72
C ARG A 127 12.80 -10.97 -10.50
N TRP A 128 13.48 -12.10 -10.73
CA TRP A 128 12.94 -13.19 -11.56
C TRP A 128 11.65 -13.74 -10.97
N LEU A 129 11.64 -14.02 -9.66
CA LEU A 129 10.44 -14.58 -8.99
C LEU A 129 9.26 -13.59 -9.04
N MET A 130 9.52 -12.31 -8.80
CA MET A 130 8.47 -11.31 -8.83
C MET A 130 7.94 -11.06 -10.25
N GLU A 131 8.81 -11.05 -11.25
CA GLU A 131 8.39 -10.96 -12.66
C GLU A 131 7.52 -12.16 -13.05
N LYS A 132 7.86 -13.37 -12.59
CA LYS A 132 7.04 -14.56 -12.85
C LYS A 132 5.69 -14.49 -12.14
N LEU A 133 5.65 -13.99 -10.91
CA LEU A 133 4.40 -13.76 -10.19
C LEU A 133 3.55 -12.69 -10.91
N HIS A 134 4.17 -11.61 -11.40
CA HIS A 134 3.49 -10.60 -12.20
C HIS A 134 2.86 -11.23 -13.44
N HIS A 135 3.65 -11.98 -14.20
CA HIS A 135 3.18 -12.64 -15.42
C HIS A 135 1.99 -13.57 -15.11
N GLU A 136 2.11 -14.39 -14.06
CA GLU A 136 1.05 -15.34 -13.70
C GLU A 136 -0.23 -14.66 -13.23
N LEU A 137 -0.11 -13.62 -12.37
CA LEU A 137 -1.27 -12.99 -11.72
C LEU A 137 -1.95 -11.93 -12.59
N VAL A 138 -1.21 -11.30 -13.51
CA VAL A 138 -1.69 -10.12 -14.24
C VAL A 138 -1.91 -10.42 -15.72
N GLU A 139 -1.02 -11.20 -16.33
CA GLU A 139 -1.05 -11.42 -17.77
C GLU A 139 -1.78 -12.71 -18.18
N GLN A 140 -1.82 -13.72 -17.28
CA GLN A 140 -2.54 -14.96 -17.57
C GLN A 140 -4.05 -14.76 -17.42
N ARG A 141 -4.82 -15.28 -18.37
CA ARG A 141 -6.29 -15.25 -18.32
C ARG A 141 -6.84 -16.01 -17.12
N GLN A 142 -6.19 -17.13 -16.78
CA GLN A 142 -6.56 -17.99 -15.66
C GLN A 142 -5.29 -18.30 -14.86
N PRO A 143 -4.98 -17.49 -13.86
CA PRO A 143 -3.81 -17.75 -13.02
C PRO A 143 -3.90 -19.12 -12.34
N SER A 144 -2.78 -19.82 -12.30
CA SER A 144 -2.68 -21.12 -11.61
C SER A 144 -2.34 -20.89 -10.13
N PRO A 145 -3.24 -21.23 -9.19
CA PRO A 145 -2.91 -21.13 -7.76
C PRO A 145 -1.68 -21.92 -7.36
N LEU A 146 -1.45 -23.07 -8.00
CA LEU A 146 -0.27 -23.90 -7.73
C LEU A 146 1.01 -23.20 -8.16
N CYS A 147 1.00 -22.57 -9.34
CA CYS A 147 2.15 -21.79 -9.84
C CYS A 147 2.45 -20.60 -8.91
N VAL A 148 1.42 -19.83 -8.56
CA VAL A 148 1.57 -18.67 -7.66
C VAL A 148 2.15 -19.11 -6.31
N ARG A 149 1.59 -20.19 -5.73
CA ARG A 149 2.07 -20.70 -4.44
C ARG A 149 3.53 -21.15 -4.52
N GLY A 150 3.91 -21.88 -5.57
CA GLY A 150 5.29 -22.37 -5.75
C GLY A 150 6.28 -21.20 -5.87
N LEU A 151 5.95 -20.19 -6.65
CA LEU A 151 6.79 -18.99 -6.80
C LEU A 151 6.88 -18.22 -5.48
N ALA A 152 5.77 -18.07 -4.77
CA ALA A 152 5.74 -17.37 -3.47
C ALA A 152 6.54 -18.14 -2.41
N GLN A 153 6.48 -19.47 -2.41
CA GLN A 153 7.29 -20.31 -1.51
C GLN A 153 8.79 -20.12 -1.80
N ALA A 154 9.18 -20.15 -3.07
CA ALA A 154 10.57 -19.92 -3.46
C ALA A 154 11.05 -18.54 -3.02
N LEU A 155 10.19 -17.51 -3.19
CA LEU A 155 10.52 -16.15 -2.74
C LEU A 155 10.68 -16.09 -1.22
N ALA A 156 9.77 -16.71 -0.46
CA ALA A 156 9.87 -16.77 1.00
C ALA A 156 11.19 -17.43 1.46
N VAL A 157 11.57 -18.55 0.84
CA VAL A 157 12.82 -19.24 1.15
C VAL A 157 14.03 -18.32 0.88
N HIS A 158 14.03 -17.64 -0.27
CA HIS A 158 15.13 -16.72 -0.63
C HIS A 158 15.24 -15.57 0.37
N LEU A 159 14.09 -14.99 0.76
CA LEU A 159 14.09 -13.87 1.72
C LEU A 159 14.60 -14.30 3.10
N VAL A 160 14.15 -15.45 3.61
CA VAL A 160 14.61 -15.95 4.92
C VAL A 160 16.12 -16.26 4.89
N ARG A 161 16.64 -16.78 3.77
CA ARG A 161 18.08 -17.05 3.64
C ARG A 161 18.94 -15.79 3.63
N HIS A 162 18.51 -14.76 2.89
CA HIS A 162 19.39 -13.64 2.53
C HIS A 162 19.00 -12.32 3.17
N TYR A 163 17.76 -12.17 3.66
CA TYR A 163 17.22 -10.91 4.15
C TYR A 163 16.64 -11.00 5.57
N ARG A 164 16.91 -12.09 6.29
CA ARG A 164 16.48 -12.22 7.68
C ARG A 164 17.18 -11.16 8.54
N ASP A 165 16.42 -10.52 9.43
CA ASP A 165 17.00 -9.64 10.43
C ASP A 165 17.69 -10.50 11.50
N ARG A 166 18.99 -10.30 11.67
CA ARG A 166 19.81 -11.08 12.60
C ARG A 166 19.82 -10.53 14.02
N GLN A 167 19.15 -9.40 14.25
CA GLN A 167 19.09 -8.79 15.58
C GLN A 167 17.95 -9.36 16.45
N ASP A 168 17.44 -10.53 16.09
CA ASP A 168 16.38 -11.25 16.81
C ASP A 168 15.12 -10.43 17.05
N ALA A 169 14.83 -9.52 16.13
CA ALA A 169 13.57 -8.78 16.18
C ALA A 169 12.42 -9.75 15.92
N VAL A 170 11.59 -9.92 16.96
CA VAL A 170 10.40 -10.76 16.85
C VAL A 170 9.33 -9.96 16.11
N ARG A 171 8.85 -10.53 14.99
CA ARG A 171 7.77 -9.91 14.24
C ARG A 171 6.52 -9.76 15.12
N ARG A 172 5.93 -8.58 15.12
CA ARG A 172 4.73 -8.32 15.92
C ARG A 172 3.50 -8.89 15.23
N SER A 173 2.73 -9.69 15.96
CA SER A 173 1.54 -10.37 15.46
C SER A 173 0.28 -9.49 15.45
N ASN A 174 0.36 -8.26 15.98
CA ASN A 174 -0.80 -7.41 16.24
C ASN A 174 -0.97 -6.30 15.20
N ALA A 175 -0.75 -6.63 13.93
CA ALA A 175 -0.95 -5.70 12.80
C ALA A 175 -2.16 -6.14 11.97
N LEU A 176 -2.73 -5.19 11.25
CA LEU A 176 -3.85 -5.46 10.34
C LEU A 176 -3.32 -6.17 9.09
N PRO A 177 -3.88 -7.33 8.69
CA PRO A 177 -3.45 -7.99 7.46
C PRO A 177 -3.69 -7.12 6.24
N ALA A 178 -2.78 -7.22 5.27
CA ALA A 178 -2.83 -6.41 4.05
C ALA A 178 -4.17 -6.55 3.31
N TYR A 179 -4.69 -7.78 3.18
CA TYR A 179 -5.94 -8.00 2.47
C TYR A 179 -7.14 -7.34 3.18
N LYS A 180 -7.14 -7.32 4.52
CA LYS A 180 -8.21 -6.66 5.29
C LYS A 180 -8.12 -5.14 5.12
N LEU A 181 -6.90 -4.59 5.20
CA LEU A 181 -6.70 -3.15 4.96
C LEU A 181 -7.18 -2.77 3.56
N ARG A 182 -6.80 -3.56 2.54
CA ARG A 182 -7.21 -3.30 1.16
C ARG A 182 -8.74 -3.32 1.02
N ARG A 183 -9.40 -4.36 1.56
CA ARG A 183 -10.88 -4.47 1.52
C ARG A 183 -11.56 -3.25 2.14
N VAL A 184 -11.02 -2.79 3.28
CA VAL A 184 -11.58 -1.62 3.98
C VAL A 184 -11.38 -0.35 3.14
N ILE A 185 -10.19 -0.14 2.58
CA ILE A 185 -9.93 1.05 1.76
C ILE A 185 -10.80 1.03 0.49
N GLU A 186 -10.96 -0.14 -0.15
CA GLU A 186 -11.86 -0.29 -1.31
C GLU A 186 -13.32 0.02 -0.93
N ALA A 187 -13.77 -0.44 0.24
CA ALA A 187 -15.12 -0.13 0.73
C ALA A 187 -15.29 1.37 0.99
N MET A 188 -14.28 2.00 1.58
CA MET A 188 -14.30 3.47 1.79
C MET A 188 -14.40 4.21 0.46
N ASP A 189 -13.57 3.83 -0.52
CA ASP A 189 -13.53 4.50 -1.82
C ASP A 189 -14.84 4.34 -2.60
N ALA A 190 -15.46 3.17 -2.50
CA ALA A 190 -16.73 2.88 -3.15
C ALA A 190 -17.90 3.66 -2.54
N GLN A 191 -17.78 4.12 -1.30
CA GLN A 191 -18.86 4.75 -0.55
C GLN A 191 -18.53 6.19 -0.13
N LEU A 192 -17.73 6.91 -0.94
CA LEU A 192 -17.30 8.27 -0.58
C LEU A 192 -18.48 9.25 -0.41
N ALA A 193 -19.58 9.02 -1.15
CA ALA A 193 -20.76 9.87 -1.06
C ALA A 193 -21.63 9.58 0.18
N ASP A 194 -21.46 8.40 0.78
CA ASP A 194 -22.30 7.94 1.90
C ASP A 194 -21.76 8.43 3.25
N ASP A 195 -22.63 8.37 4.27
CA ASP A 195 -22.19 8.69 5.63
C ASP A 195 -21.13 7.70 6.12
N PHE A 196 -20.14 8.23 6.82
CA PHE A 196 -19.11 7.40 7.43
C PHE A 196 -19.71 6.46 8.48
N SER A 197 -19.42 5.17 8.37
CA SER A 197 -19.88 4.17 9.34
C SER A 197 -18.71 3.30 9.82
N LEU A 198 -18.26 3.58 11.03
CA LEU A 198 -17.21 2.79 11.68
C LEU A 198 -17.64 1.32 11.84
N ALA A 199 -18.91 1.10 12.19
CA ALA A 199 -19.45 -0.25 12.39
C ALA A 199 -19.39 -1.08 11.10
N GLN A 200 -19.72 -0.45 9.95
CA GLN A 200 -19.69 -1.13 8.65
C GLN A 200 -18.26 -1.50 8.27
N LEU A 201 -17.31 -0.59 8.44
CA LEU A 201 -15.90 -0.85 8.13
C LEU A 201 -15.30 -1.92 9.04
N ALA A 202 -15.67 -1.90 10.32
CA ALA A 202 -15.22 -2.95 11.26
C ALA A 202 -15.76 -4.33 10.85
N ARG A 203 -17.02 -4.41 10.40
CA ARG A 203 -17.57 -5.66 9.85
C ARG A 203 -16.83 -6.11 8.61
N THR A 204 -16.49 -5.18 7.71
CA THR A 204 -15.68 -5.49 6.51
C THR A 204 -14.33 -6.10 6.90
N ALA A 205 -13.73 -5.62 7.98
CA ALA A 205 -12.45 -6.13 8.51
C ALA A 205 -12.64 -7.39 9.38
N GLU A 206 -13.89 -7.78 9.68
CA GLU A 206 -14.19 -8.90 10.60
C GLU A 206 -13.60 -8.67 12.00
N LEU A 207 -13.77 -7.45 12.50
CA LEU A 207 -13.25 -7.01 13.80
C LEU A 207 -14.32 -6.23 14.57
N SER A 208 -14.15 -6.13 15.89
CA SER A 208 -14.93 -5.17 16.67
C SER A 208 -14.48 -3.74 16.31
N GLU A 209 -15.37 -2.77 16.51
CA GLU A 209 -15.06 -1.36 16.22
C GLU A 209 -13.81 -0.87 16.95
N TYR A 210 -13.66 -1.29 18.20
CA TYR A 210 -12.50 -0.92 19.04
C TYR A 210 -11.19 -1.47 18.44
N HIS A 211 -11.17 -2.77 18.15
CA HIS A 211 -9.98 -3.42 17.58
C HIS A 211 -9.68 -2.86 16.20
N PHE A 212 -10.70 -2.69 15.37
CA PHE A 212 -10.56 -2.13 14.03
C PHE A 212 -9.92 -0.74 14.09
N SER A 213 -10.49 0.18 14.91
CA SER A 213 -9.97 1.55 15.01
C SER A 213 -8.50 1.58 15.41
N ARG A 214 -8.12 0.77 16.39
CA ARG A 214 -6.73 0.69 16.88
C ARG A 214 -5.79 0.14 15.80
N MET A 215 -6.17 -0.97 15.18
CA MET A 215 -5.33 -1.64 14.18
C MET A 215 -5.21 -0.80 12.92
N PHE A 216 -6.32 -0.17 12.49
CA PHE A 216 -6.32 0.71 11.32
C PHE A 216 -5.43 1.93 11.55
N LYS A 217 -5.57 2.60 12.71
CA LYS A 217 -4.73 3.75 13.05
C LYS A 217 -3.26 3.36 13.11
N ARG A 218 -2.96 2.20 13.66
CA ARG A 218 -1.57 1.70 13.73
C ARG A 218 -1.01 1.44 12.33
N ALA A 219 -1.83 0.87 11.44
CA ALA A 219 -1.41 0.54 10.07
C ALA A 219 -1.21 1.79 9.20
N THR A 220 -2.08 2.80 9.35
CA THR A 220 -2.12 3.95 8.43
C THR A 220 -1.62 5.26 9.05
N GLY A 221 -1.49 5.30 10.38
CA GLY A 221 -1.16 6.53 11.09
C GLY A 221 -2.37 7.42 11.35
N LEU A 222 -3.54 7.11 10.75
CA LEU A 222 -4.75 7.95 10.84
C LEU A 222 -5.92 7.12 11.38
N SER A 223 -6.83 7.78 12.07
CA SER A 223 -8.09 7.12 12.43
C SER A 223 -8.89 6.80 11.15
N PRO A 224 -9.80 5.81 11.19
CA PRO A 224 -10.62 5.50 10.03
C PRO A 224 -11.38 6.71 9.46
N SER A 225 -11.91 7.58 10.35
CA SER A 225 -12.63 8.77 9.92
C SER A 225 -11.72 9.82 9.27
N GLN A 226 -10.52 10.02 9.82
CA GLN A 226 -9.53 10.94 9.23
C GLN A 226 -9.08 10.45 7.85
N TYR A 227 -8.84 9.14 7.73
CA TYR A 227 -8.46 8.51 6.46
C TYR A 227 -9.57 8.69 5.41
N PHE A 228 -10.82 8.46 5.81
CA PHE A 228 -12.00 8.63 4.94
C PHE A 228 -12.12 10.07 4.43
N ILE A 229 -11.92 11.06 5.32
CA ILE A 229 -11.89 12.48 4.91
C ILE A 229 -10.77 12.71 3.89
N GLY A 230 -9.59 12.14 4.12
CA GLY A 230 -8.47 12.23 3.17
C GLY A 230 -8.83 11.71 1.78
N LEU A 231 -9.51 10.55 1.71
CA LEU A 231 -9.97 9.98 0.43
C LEU A 231 -10.96 10.93 -0.27
N ARG A 232 -11.92 11.50 0.48
CA ARG A 232 -12.87 12.49 -0.06
C ARG A 232 -12.13 13.69 -0.65
N MET A 233 -11.13 14.20 0.07
CA MET A 233 -10.37 15.37 -0.40
C MET A 233 -9.49 15.02 -1.62
N ALA A 234 -8.93 13.82 -1.65
CA ALA A 234 -8.17 13.35 -2.82
C ALA A 234 -9.07 13.26 -4.06
N ARG A 235 -10.27 12.70 -3.91
CA ARG A 235 -11.25 12.63 -4.99
C ARG A 235 -11.68 14.03 -5.45
N ALA A 236 -11.95 14.92 -4.49
CA ALA A 236 -12.36 16.31 -4.80
C ALA A 236 -11.26 17.06 -5.56
N ARG A 237 -9.98 16.94 -5.12
CA ARG A 237 -8.85 17.57 -5.81
C ARG A 237 -8.77 17.13 -7.28
N ARG A 238 -8.92 15.81 -7.51
CA ARG A 238 -8.89 15.25 -8.86
C ARG A 238 -10.03 15.82 -9.72
N LEU A 239 -11.25 15.85 -9.19
CA LEU A 239 -12.41 16.38 -9.93
C LEU A 239 -12.27 17.88 -10.23
N LEU A 240 -11.69 18.65 -9.31
CA LEU A 240 -11.44 20.08 -9.52
C LEU A 240 -10.49 20.34 -10.68
N ILE A 241 -9.48 19.49 -10.87
CA ILE A 241 -8.49 19.63 -11.95
C ILE A 241 -9.02 19.04 -13.27
N GLU A 242 -9.62 17.85 -13.21
CA GLU A 242 -9.94 17.07 -14.40
C GLU A 242 -11.28 17.44 -15.04
N THR A 243 -12.15 18.21 -14.34
CA THR A 243 -13.51 18.48 -14.82
C THR A 243 -13.86 19.96 -14.66
N GLN A 244 -14.91 20.39 -15.38
CA GLN A 244 -15.50 21.73 -15.25
C GLN A 244 -16.73 21.74 -14.33
N ARG A 245 -16.94 20.68 -13.56
CA ARG A 245 -18.10 20.57 -12.64
C ARG A 245 -18.03 21.65 -11.55
N SER A 246 -19.19 22.10 -11.09
CA SER A 246 -19.24 23.12 -10.06
C SER A 246 -18.65 22.61 -8.74
N VAL A 247 -18.15 23.52 -7.92
CA VAL A 247 -17.64 23.19 -6.58
C VAL A 247 -18.75 22.54 -5.74
N ILE A 248 -20.00 22.97 -5.94
CA ILE A 248 -21.17 22.42 -5.24
C ILE A 248 -21.37 20.94 -5.64
N ASP A 249 -21.36 20.65 -6.95
CA ASP A 249 -21.55 19.27 -7.45
C ASP A 249 -20.43 18.34 -6.97
N ILE A 250 -19.20 18.84 -6.96
CA ILE A 250 -18.04 18.07 -6.46
C ILE A 250 -18.21 17.79 -4.96
N GLY A 251 -18.64 18.79 -4.18
CA GLY A 251 -18.92 18.61 -2.76
C GLY A 251 -19.96 17.51 -2.52
N LEU A 252 -21.05 17.54 -3.30
CA LEU A 252 -22.11 16.52 -3.21
C LEU A 252 -21.57 15.13 -3.57
N GLU A 253 -20.78 15.02 -4.65
CA GLU A 253 -20.20 13.73 -5.08
C GLU A 253 -19.30 13.10 -4.01
N VAL A 254 -18.60 13.94 -3.23
CA VAL A 254 -17.73 13.43 -2.17
C VAL A 254 -18.41 13.45 -0.79
N GLY A 255 -19.74 13.50 -0.77
CA GLY A 255 -20.54 13.26 0.44
C GLY A 255 -20.77 14.45 1.36
N TYR A 256 -20.70 15.68 0.85
CA TYR A 256 -21.00 16.88 1.63
C TYR A 256 -22.30 17.53 1.12
N SER A 257 -23.35 17.50 1.94
CA SER A 257 -24.62 18.14 1.61
C SER A 257 -24.58 19.67 1.71
N SER A 258 -23.61 20.22 2.47
CA SER A 258 -23.44 21.66 2.65
C SER A 258 -22.20 22.15 1.91
N PRO A 259 -22.34 23.05 0.91
CA PRO A 259 -21.18 23.64 0.22
C PRO A 259 -20.23 24.40 1.15
N SER A 260 -20.77 25.07 2.16
CA SER A 260 -19.95 25.80 3.16
C SER A 260 -19.11 24.81 3.98
N HIS A 261 -19.71 23.72 4.44
CA HIS A 261 -19.01 22.69 5.20
C HIS A 261 -17.93 22.03 4.32
N PHE A 262 -18.26 21.69 3.07
CA PHE A 262 -17.26 21.15 2.13
C PHE A 262 -16.07 22.09 1.99
N SER A 263 -16.33 23.37 1.74
CA SER A 263 -15.26 24.36 1.53
C SER A 263 -14.38 24.54 2.78
N GLN A 264 -14.98 24.50 3.98
CA GLN A 264 -14.22 24.55 5.24
C GLN A 264 -13.33 23.32 5.42
N VAL A 265 -13.87 22.13 5.21
CA VAL A 265 -13.08 20.89 5.34
C VAL A 265 -11.98 20.87 4.30
N PHE A 266 -12.28 21.18 3.04
CA PHE A 266 -11.29 21.22 1.97
C PHE A 266 -10.14 22.18 2.31
N ARG A 267 -10.48 23.40 2.76
CA ARG A 267 -9.45 24.38 3.14
C ARG A 267 -8.60 23.90 4.32
N ARG A 268 -9.22 23.25 5.30
CA ARG A 268 -8.49 22.69 6.46
C ARG A 268 -7.51 21.59 6.03
N GLU A 269 -7.96 20.70 5.14
CA GLU A 269 -7.17 19.53 4.75
C GLU A 269 -6.15 19.82 3.64
N VAL A 270 -6.47 20.75 2.73
CA VAL A 270 -5.66 21.03 1.53
C VAL A 270 -4.89 22.36 1.63
N GLY A 271 -5.32 23.23 2.53
CA GLY A 271 -4.66 24.52 2.76
C GLY A 271 -5.23 25.70 1.98
N VAL A 272 -5.99 25.45 0.90
CA VAL A 272 -6.61 26.48 0.07
C VAL A 272 -8.07 26.14 -0.20
N THR A 273 -8.85 27.12 -0.67
CA THR A 273 -10.26 26.87 -1.02
C THR A 273 -10.37 26.02 -2.29
N PRO A 274 -11.50 25.30 -2.51
CA PRO A 274 -11.68 24.56 -3.75
C PRO A 274 -11.55 25.40 -5.01
N SER A 275 -12.08 26.65 -4.98
CA SER A 275 -12.00 27.55 -6.14
C SER A 275 -10.55 27.98 -6.42
N ALA A 276 -9.78 28.29 -5.39
CA ALA A 276 -8.37 28.63 -5.52
C ALA A 276 -7.55 27.45 -6.04
N TYR A 277 -7.85 26.24 -5.56
CA TYR A 277 -7.18 25.00 -6.00
C TYR A 277 -7.41 24.73 -7.50
N ARG A 278 -8.61 25.02 -8.00
CA ARG A 278 -8.93 24.85 -9.43
C ARG A 278 -8.13 25.80 -10.33
N GLN A 279 -7.81 26.99 -9.81
CA GLN A 279 -7.14 28.04 -10.59
C GLN A 279 -5.61 27.92 -10.58
N ALA A 280 -5.07 27.09 -9.69
CA ALA A 280 -3.63 26.90 -9.54
C ALA A 280 -3.08 25.91 -10.59
#